data_131a1d86a711662e2278bd841b0401d3
#
_entry.id   131a1d86a711662e2278bd841b0401d3
#
_cell.length_a   1.000
_cell.length_b   1.000
_cell.length_c   1.000
_cell.angle_alpha   90.00
_cell.angle_beta   90.00
_cell.angle_gamma   90.00
#
_symmetry.space_group_name_H-M   'P 1'
#
loop_
_entity.id
_entity.type
_entity.pdbx_description
1 polymer ?
#
loop_
_entity_poly.entity_id
_entity_poly.type
_entity_poly.pdbx_seq_one_letter_code
_entity_poly.pdbx_strand_id
1 'polypeptide(L)'
;MIPVNPGQAGHDILGRPVYARLADIPEPVDMVDIFRAPQYALAVVQEALALKPRPQVIWMQLGVRNDEAAALAEQHGLKVVMNRCPKIEYGRLSSEIAWMGVNTRTISSRRAKVLPGGIQRMSLDRTTMAGGRTDASTRAQRNDEKT
;
A
#
# COMPACT_ATOMS: atom_id res chain seq x y z
N MET A 1 -16.15 -8.81 9.61
CA MET A 1 -16.37 -7.70 8.66
C MET A 1 -17.84 -7.30 8.75
N ILE A 2 -18.12 -6.01 8.85
CA ILE A 2 -19.47 -5.45 9.01
C ILE A 2 -19.72 -4.57 7.80
N PRO A 3 -20.71 -4.90 6.96
CA PRO A 3 -21.03 -4.11 5.78
C PRO A 3 -21.81 -2.84 6.14
N VAL A 4 -21.40 -1.71 5.56
CA VAL A 4 -22.06 -0.41 5.68
C VAL A 4 -22.35 0.16 4.31
N ASN A 5 -23.62 0.33 3.99
CA ASN A 5 -24.06 0.90 2.72
C ASN A 5 -25.48 1.50 2.88
N PRO A 6 -25.65 2.81 2.77
CA PRO A 6 -26.98 3.44 2.89
C PRO A 6 -28.03 2.87 1.92
N GLY A 7 -27.61 2.53 0.69
CA GLY A 7 -28.50 2.00 -0.33
C GLY A 7 -28.84 0.50 -0.16
N GLN A 8 -28.22 -0.20 0.78
CA GLN A 8 -28.43 -1.61 1.06
C GLN A 8 -28.80 -1.85 2.54
N ALA A 9 -29.07 -0.80 3.28
CA ALA A 9 -29.42 -0.91 4.69
C ALA A 9 -30.66 -1.79 4.89
N GLY A 10 -30.61 -2.65 5.91
CA GLY A 10 -31.66 -3.62 6.21
C GLY A 10 -31.61 -4.92 5.42
N HIS A 11 -30.70 -5.06 4.44
CA HIS A 11 -30.41 -6.33 3.80
C HIS A 11 -29.35 -7.11 4.59
N ASP A 12 -29.16 -8.37 4.18
CA ASP A 12 -28.11 -9.24 4.71
C ASP A 12 -27.05 -9.50 3.63
N ILE A 13 -25.78 -9.41 3.99
CA ILE A 13 -24.67 -9.79 3.14
C ILE A 13 -23.81 -10.82 3.88
N LEU A 14 -23.76 -12.03 3.36
CA LEU A 14 -22.99 -13.15 3.93
C LEU A 14 -23.34 -13.42 5.41
N GLY A 15 -24.62 -13.35 5.79
CA GLY A 15 -25.09 -13.58 7.15
C GLY A 15 -24.84 -12.41 8.11
N ARG A 16 -24.56 -11.22 7.59
CA ARG A 16 -24.35 -10.00 8.35
C ARG A 16 -25.31 -8.89 7.93
N PRO A 17 -25.98 -8.22 8.87
CA PRO A 17 -26.83 -7.10 8.54
C PRO A 17 -26.02 -5.92 7.96
N VAL A 18 -26.58 -5.25 6.98
CA VAL A 18 -26.01 -4.04 6.38
C VAL A 18 -26.52 -2.82 7.12
N TYR A 19 -25.62 -2.02 7.66
CA TYR A 19 -25.94 -0.77 8.33
C TYR A 19 -25.95 0.40 7.34
N ALA A 20 -26.76 1.42 7.63
CA ALA A 20 -26.81 2.64 6.82
C ALA A 20 -25.57 3.51 7.04
N ARG A 21 -25.09 3.62 8.29
CA ARG A 21 -23.99 4.49 8.73
C ARG A 21 -23.08 3.73 9.68
N LEU A 22 -21.87 4.23 9.83
CA LEU A 22 -20.91 3.69 10.80
C LEU A 22 -21.43 3.81 12.24
N ALA A 23 -22.16 4.89 12.54
CA ALA A 23 -22.73 5.12 13.86
C ALA A 23 -23.83 4.12 14.26
N ASP A 24 -24.41 3.42 13.29
CA ASP A 24 -25.47 2.45 13.54
C ASP A 24 -24.93 1.06 13.94
N ILE A 25 -23.61 0.86 13.87
CA ILE A 25 -22.96 -0.40 14.24
C ILE A 25 -22.93 -0.53 15.76
N PRO A 26 -23.46 -1.65 16.33
CA PRO A 26 -23.58 -1.80 17.79
C PRO A 26 -22.28 -2.20 18.49
N GLU A 27 -21.24 -2.56 17.74
CA GLU A 27 -19.96 -3.04 18.25
C GLU A 27 -18.80 -2.13 17.82
N PRO A 28 -17.72 -2.05 18.59
CA PRO A 28 -16.52 -1.30 18.20
C PRO A 28 -15.91 -1.84 16.92
N VAL A 29 -15.36 -0.95 16.10
CA VAL A 29 -14.64 -1.28 14.86
C VAL A 29 -13.19 -0.81 14.96
N ASP A 30 -12.25 -1.67 14.60
CA ASP A 30 -10.81 -1.37 14.63
C ASP A 30 -10.35 -0.65 13.37
N MET A 31 -10.99 -0.95 12.24
CA MET A 31 -10.61 -0.43 10.93
C MET A 31 -11.84 -0.12 10.09
N VAL A 32 -11.81 1.01 9.40
CA VAL A 32 -12.79 1.36 8.36
C VAL A 32 -12.15 1.21 6.99
N ASP A 33 -12.69 0.29 6.17
CA ASP A 33 -12.24 0.03 4.81
C ASP A 33 -13.19 0.70 3.80
N ILE A 34 -12.68 1.69 3.06
CA ILE A 34 -13.47 2.57 2.20
C ILE A 34 -13.41 2.11 0.75
N PHE A 35 -14.56 1.63 0.24
CA PHE A 35 -14.76 1.24 -1.15
C PHE A 35 -15.49 2.30 -1.99
N ARG A 36 -15.90 3.41 -1.39
CA ARG A 36 -16.61 4.48 -2.10
C ARG A 36 -15.66 5.32 -2.96
N ALA A 37 -16.22 6.04 -3.92
CA ALA A 37 -15.44 6.94 -4.76
C ALA A 37 -14.70 8.00 -3.91
N PRO A 38 -13.51 8.46 -4.35
CA PRO A 38 -12.61 9.31 -3.57
C PRO A 38 -13.24 10.56 -2.95
N GLN A 39 -14.20 11.18 -3.64
CA GLN A 39 -14.89 12.37 -3.16
C GLN A 39 -15.73 12.14 -1.89
N TYR A 40 -16.10 10.89 -1.61
CA TYR A 40 -16.87 10.55 -0.41
C TYR A 40 -16.00 10.15 0.78
N ALA A 41 -14.69 9.97 0.57
CA ALA A 41 -13.81 9.47 1.62
C ALA A 41 -13.71 10.42 2.81
N LEU A 42 -13.73 11.73 2.58
CA LEU A 42 -13.69 12.72 3.66
C LEU A 42 -14.88 12.60 4.58
N ALA A 43 -16.10 12.48 4.04
CA ALA A 43 -17.31 12.31 4.84
C ALA A 43 -17.29 11.02 5.68
N VAL A 44 -16.79 9.92 5.11
CA VAL A 44 -16.63 8.64 5.83
C VAL A 44 -15.61 8.76 6.96
N VAL A 45 -14.50 9.47 6.74
CA VAL A 45 -13.49 9.72 7.77
C VAL A 45 -14.06 10.56 8.90
N GLN A 46 -14.82 11.63 8.60
CA GLN A 46 -15.50 12.45 9.61
C GLN A 46 -16.47 11.62 10.46
N GLU A 47 -17.22 10.73 9.82
CA GLU A 47 -18.12 9.82 10.52
C GLU A 47 -17.34 8.84 11.42
N ALA A 48 -16.25 8.27 10.93
CA ALA A 48 -15.39 7.38 11.70
C ALA A 48 -14.76 8.07 12.94
N LEU A 49 -14.37 9.34 12.81
CA LEU A 49 -13.82 10.12 13.92
C LEU A 49 -14.84 10.42 15.02
N ALA A 50 -16.14 10.42 14.70
CA ALA A 50 -17.22 10.61 15.66
C ALA A 50 -17.52 9.34 16.49
N LEU A 51 -17.07 8.17 16.09
CA LEU A 51 -17.28 6.91 16.81
C LEU A 51 -16.59 6.88 18.16
N LYS A 52 -17.17 6.12 19.08
CA LYS A 52 -16.61 5.89 20.43
C LYS A 52 -16.74 4.40 20.79
N PRO A 53 -15.60 3.65 20.88
CA PRO A 53 -14.23 4.09 20.60
C PRO A 53 -14.00 4.38 19.12
N ARG A 54 -13.00 5.20 18.82
CA ARG A 54 -12.58 5.49 17.45
C ARG A 54 -11.85 4.29 16.86
N PRO A 55 -11.97 4.05 15.54
CA PRO A 55 -11.14 3.07 14.85
C PRO A 55 -9.65 3.47 14.91
N GLN A 56 -8.77 2.51 14.74
CA GLN A 56 -7.32 2.76 14.72
C GLN A 56 -6.82 3.03 13.31
N VAL A 57 -7.54 2.54 12.29
CA VAL A 57 -7.10 2.52 10.90
C VAL A 57 -8.21 2.98 9.96
N ILE A 58 -7.84 3.85 9.03
CA ILE A 58 -8.61 4.14 7.82
C ILE A 58 -7.89 3.50 6.64
N TRP A 59 -8.58 2.63 5.93
CA TRP A 59 -8.07 1.98 4.74
C TRP A 59 -8.87 2.41 3.52
N MET A 60 -8.22 2.98 2.53
CA MET A 60 -8.84 3.37 1.26
C MET A 60 -8.41 2.37 0.18
N GLN A 61 -9.38 1.70 -0.43
CA GLN A 61 -9.19 0.65 -1.42
C GLN A 61 -8.48 1.13 -2.70
N LEU A 62 -8.14 0.18 -3.57
CA LEU A 62 -7.59 0.48 -4.89
C LEU A 62 -8.47 1.50 -5.63
N GLY A 63 -7.83 2.55 -6.16
CA GLY A 63 -8.51 3.66 -6.82
C GLY A 63 -9.10 4.70 -5.87
N VAL A 64 -9.14 4.44 -4.57
CA VAL A 64 -9.60 5.43 -3.57
C VAL A 64 -8.40 6.15 -2.99
N ARG A 65 -8.31 7.44 -3.26
CA ARG A 65 -7.30 8.34 -2.69
C ARG A 65 -7.92 9.70 -2.42
N ASN A 66 -7.76 10.18 -1.18
CA ASN A 66 -8.18 11.51 -0.78
C ASN A 66 -7.18 12.02 0.28
N ASP A 67 -6.32 12.95 -0.13
CA ASP A 67 -5.24 13.43 0.73
C ASP A 67 -5.76 14.30 1.89
N GLU A 68 -6.88 15.01 1.71
CA GLU A 68 -7.53 15.78 2.76
C GLU A 68 -8.12 14.87 3.85
N ALA A 69 -8.83 13.81 3.45
CA ALA A 69 -9.36 12.81 4.36
C ALA A 69 -8.23 12.11 5.14
N ALA A 70 -7.11 11.82 4.47
CA ALA A 70 -5.95 11.21 5.10
C ALA A 70 -5.33 12.13 6.14
N ALA A 71 -5.08 13.40 5.78
CA ALA A 71 -4.53 14.38 6.71
C ALA A 71 -5.42 14.58 7.95
N LEU A 72 -6.74 14.64 7.75
CA LEU A 72 -7.69 14.73 8.85
C LEU A 72 -7.61 13.53 9.80
N ALA A 73 -7.59 12.32 9.26
CA ALA A 73 -7.49 11.09 10.06
C ALA A 73 -6.15 11.02 10.83
N GLU A 74 -5.04 11.33 10.18
CA GLU A 74 -3.70 11.33 10.77
C GLU A 74 -3.56 12.39 11.89
N GLN A 75 -4.14 13.57 11.73
CA GLN A 75 -4.19 14.61 12.78
C GLN A 75 -4.91 14.12 14.04
N HIS A 76 -5.83 13.19 13.91
CA HIS A 76 -6.53 12.58 15.04
C HIS A 76 -5.88 11.27 15.52
N GLY A 77 -4.69 10.95 15.05
CA GLY A 77 -3.89 9.81 15.50
C GLY A 77 -4.24 8.47 14.84
N LEU A 78 -5.06 8.45 13.79
CA LEU A 78 -5.39 7.24 13.06
C LEU A 78 -4.29 6.90 12.06
N LYS A 79 -4.07 5.61 11.82
CA LYS A 79 -3.22 5.15 10.72
C LYS A 79 -4.00 5.17 9.42
N VAL A 80 -3.37 5.65 8.33
CA VAL A 80 -4.04 5.75 7.03
C VAL A 80 -3.27 4.97 5.97
N VAL A 81 -4.00 4.15 5.21
CA VAL A 81 -3.49 3.48 4.02
C VAL A 81 -4.40 3.85 2.85
N MET A 82 -3.83 4.29 1.73
CA MET A 82 -4.58 4.70 0.54
C MET A 82 -4.19 3.91 -0.70
N ASN A 83 -5.19 3.69 -1.58
CA ASN A 83 -5.01 3.06 -2.88
C ASN A 83 -4.33 1.68 -2.77
N ARG A 84 -4.77 0.86 -1.81
CA ARG A 84 -4.28 -0.49 -1.55
C ARG A 84 -5.44 -1.45 -1.30
N CYS A 85 -5.29 -2.69 -1.72
CA CYS A 85 -6.22 -3.76 -1.38
C CYS A 85 -5.67 -4.59 -0.22
N PRO A 86 -6.37 -4.71 0.92
CA PRO A 86 -5.91 -5.52 2.06
C PRO A 86 -5.58 -6.96 1.69
N LYS A 87 -6.37 -7.56 0.81
CA LYS A 87 -6.13 -8.93 0.33
C LYS A 87 -4.78 -9.05 -0.38
N ILE A 88 -4.46 -8.10 -1.28
CA ILE A 88 -3.18 -8.10 -2.02
C ILE A 88 -2.02 -7.86 -1.07
N GLU A 89 -2.15 -6.88 -0.17
CA GLU A 89 -1.09 -6.57 0.79
C GLU A 89 -0.87 -7.71 1.78
N TYR A 90 -1.94 -8.35 2.24
CA TYR A 90 -1.84 -9.53 3.09
C TYR A 90 -1.12 -10.67 2.37
N GLY A 91 -1.52 -10.99 1.14
CA GLY A 91 -0.87 -12.01 0.33
C GLY A 91 0.62 -11.72 0.11
N ARG A 92 0.97 -10.46 -0.16
CA ARG A 92 2.36 -10.02 -0.37
C ARG A 92 3.21 -10.10 0.91
N LEU A 93 2.62 -9.85 2.08
CA LEU A 93 3.36 -9.78 3.34
C LEU A 93 3.43 -11.11 4.09
N SER A 94 2.46 -11.99 3.92
CA SER A 94 2.28 -13.17 4.76
C SER A 94 2.12 -14.50 4.01
N SER A 95 2.11 -14.50 2.67
CA SER A 95 1.87 -15.70 1.88
C SER A 95 3.06 -16.06 0.97
N GLU A 96 2.81 -16.93 -0.01
CA GLU A 96 3.80 -17.47 -0.95
C GLU A 96 4.63 -16.40 -1.66
N ILE A 97 4.07 -15.21 -1.93
CA ILE A 97 4.79 -14.09 -2.53
C ILE A 97 5.90 -13.59 -1.59
N ALA A 98 5.65 -13.58 -0.29
CA ALA A 98 6.66 -13.25 0.71
C ALA A 98 7.77 -14.30 0.76
N TRP A 99 7.42 -15.57 0.58
CA TRP A 99 8.37 -16.67 0.54
C TRP A 99 9.29 -16.62 -0.68
N MET A 100 8.79 -16.09 -1.80
CA MET A 100 9.58 -15.83 -3.02
C MET A 100 10.50 -14.60 -2.92
N GLY A 101 10.66 -13.98 -1.75
CA GLY A 101 11.55 -12.84 -1.54
C GLY A 101 10.98 -11.48 -1.93
N VAL A 102 9.71 -11.38 -2.27
CA VAL A 102 9.04 -10.12 -2.66
C VAL A 102 8.44 -9.37 -1.45
N ASN A 103 8.74 -9.80 -0.25
CA ASN A 103 8.20 -9.20 0.95
C ASN A 103 9.01 -7.97 1.38
N THR A 104 8.47 -6.78 1.19
CA THR A 104 9.06 -5.53 1.68
C THR A 104 8.80 -5.27 3.16
N ARG A 105 7.89 -6.03 3.81
CA ARG A 105 7.39 -5.82 5.18
C ARG A 105 6.89 -4.40 5.46
N THR A 106 6.59 -3.65 4.41
CA THR A 106 6.17 -2.26 4.51
C THR A 106 4.85 -2.07 3.79
N ILE A 107 3.83 -1.63 4.50
CA ILE A 107 2.58 -1.12 3.93
C ILE A 107 2.70 0.40 3.95
N SER A 108 2.65 1.02 2.77
CA SER A 108 2.78 2.45 2.61
C SER A 108 1.74 2.99 1.64
N SER A 109 1.11 4.09 1.99
CA SER A 109 0.25 4.86 1.10
C SER A 109 1.03 5.63 0.03
N ARG A 110 2.34 5.79 0.21
CA ARG A 110 3.18 6.49 -0.76
C ARG A 110 3.36 5.62 -1.99
N ARG A 111 2.93 6.11 -3.14
CA ARG A 111 3.30 5.51 -4.42
C ARG A 111 4.79 5.69 -4.65
N ALA A 112 5.46 4.62 -5.04
CA ALA A 112 6.80 4.75 -5.63
C ALA A 112 6.68 5.74 -6.80
N LYS A 113 7.51 6.79 -6.81
CA LYS A 113 7.57 7.72 -7.94
C LYS A 113 8.00 6.91 -9.16
N VAL A 114 7.10 6.79 -10.14
CA VAL A 114 7.48 6.24 -11.44
C VAL A 114 8.34 7.29 -12.12
N LEU A 115 9.62 7.01 -12.23
CA LEU A 115 10.53 7.87 -12.99
C LEU A 115 10.07 7.90 -14.46
N PRO A 116 10.17 9.06 -15.14
CA PRO A 116 9.87 9.16 -16.57
C PRO A 116 10.71 8.13 -17.32
N GLY A 117 10.07 7.14 -17.95
CA GLY A 117 10.77 6.06 -18.65
C GLY A 117 10.34 4.64 -18.29
N GLY A 118 9.36 4.48 -17.37
CA GLY A 118 8.70 3.19 -17.07
C GLY A 118 9.52 2.23 -16.23
N ILE A 119 8.84 1.19 -15.74
CA ILE A 119 9.35 0.14 -14.87
C ILE A 119 10.53 -0.64 -15.49
N GLN A 120 10.66 -0.64 -16.81
CA GLN A 120 11.70 -1.39 -17.51
C GLN A 120 13.11 -0.80 -17.39
N ARG A 121 13.26 0.45 -16.93
CA ARG A 121 14.60 1.03 -16.67
C ARG A 121 15.21 0.61 -15.32
N MET A 122 14.44 0.05 -14.42
CA MET A 122 14.97 -0.38 -13.10
C MET A 122 15.59 -1.77 -13.11
N SER A 123 15.41 -2.57 -14.17
CA SER A 123 15.76 -3.98 -14.09
C SER A 123 16.98 -4.41 -14.90
N LEU A 124 17.56 -3.57 -15.74
CA LEU A 124 18.62 -4.02 -16.63
C LEU A 124 19.68 -2.96 -16.92
N ASP A 125 20.22 -2.34 -15.89
CA ASP A 125 21.50 -1.66 -16.06
C ASP A 125 22.60 -2.73 -16.05
N ARG A 126 22.83 -3.32 -17.22
CA ARG A 126 23.93 -4.29 -17.44
C ARG A 126 25.30 -3.65 -17.31
N THR A 127 25.39 -2.35 -17.12
CA THR A 127 26.65 -1.60 -17.07
C THR A 127 27.39 -1.79 -15.75
N THR A 128 26.71 -2.21 -14.68
CA THR A 128 27.34 -2.48 -13.37
C THR A 128 27.91 -3.89 -13.24
N MET A 129 27.64 -4.81 -14.18
CA MET A 129 28.22 -6.15 -14.16
C MET A 129 29.45 -6.31 -15.05
N ALA A 130 29.90 -5.26 -15.74
CA ALA A 130 31.11 -5.27 -16.58
C ALA A 130 32.36 -4.73 -15.88
N GLY A 131 32.30 -4.46 -14.57
CA GLY A 131 33.40 -3.93 -13.76
C GLY A 131 34.23 -5.00 -13.05
N GLY A 132 34.40 -6.18 -13.61
CA GLY A 132 35.11 -7.28 -12.95
C GLY A 132 36.00 -8.16 -13.85
N ARG A 133 36.51 -7.61 -14.94
CA ARG A 133 37.64 -8.23 -15.64
C ARG A 133 38.79 -7.25 -15.68
N THR A 134 39.58 -7.28 -14.63
CA THR A 134 40.90 -6.68 -14.60
C THR A 134 41.79 -7.43 -15.56
N ASP A 135 42.38 -6.67 -16.46
CA ASP A 135 43.46 -7.00 -17.37
C ASP A 135 44.53 -7.88 -16.76
N ALA A 136 44.57 -9.11 -17.13
CA ALA A 136 45.71 -10.00 -16.97
C ALA A 136 46.64 -9.99 -18.20
N SER A 137 46.47 -9.02 -19.13
CA SER A 137 47.24 -8.99 -20.39
C SER A 137 48.33 -7.90 -20.46
N THR A 138 48.48 -7.05 -19.44
CA THR A 138 49.48 -5.98 -19.49
C THR A 138 50.76 -6.30 -18.71
N ARG A 139 50.94 -7.55 -18.28
CA ARG A 139 52.16 -7.95 -17.55
C ARG A 139 53.20 -8.73 -18.35
N ALA A 140 52.98 -8.95 -19.66
CA ALA A 140 53.85 -9.73 -20.51
C ALA A 140 54.73 -8.90 -21.50
N GLN A 141 54.67 -7.57 -21.48
CA GLN A 141 55.40 -6.75 -22.45
C GLN A 141 56.40 -5.76 -21.81
N ARG A 142 56.92 -6.04 -20.62
CA ARG A 142 57.92 -5.15 -19.98
C ARG A 142 59.21 -5.85 -19.58
N ASN A 143 59.55 -6.99 -20.23
CA ASN A 143 60.81 -7.71 -19.91
C ASN A 143 61.79 -7.89 -21.07
N ASP A 144 61.55 -7.27 -22.24
CA ASP A 144 62.47 -7.45 -23.40
C ASP A 144 63.16 -6.14 -23.79
N GLU A 145 63.37 -5.20 -22.89
CA GLU A 145 64.17 -4.03 -23.23
C GLU A 145 65.14 -3.70 -22.09
N LYS A 146 66.11 -4.62 -21.85
CA LYS A 146 67.37 -4.33 -21.18
C LYS A 146 68.30 -5.53 -21.34
N THR A 147 69.01 -5.60 -22.49
CA THR A 147 70.39 -6.09 -22.61
C THR A 147 71.02 -5.41 -23.82
#